data_b9b5830d960c52da3c9594cd8191618a
#
_entry.id   b9b5830d960c52da3c9594cd8191618a
#
_cell.length_a   1.000
_cell.length_b   1.000
_cell.length_c   1.000
_cell.angle_alpha   90.00
_cell.angle_beta   90.00
_cell.angle_gamma   90.00
#
_symmetry.space_group_name_H-M   'P 1'
#
loop_
_entity.id
_entity.type
_entity.pdbx_description
1 polymer ?
#
loop_
_entity_poly.entity_id
_entity_poly.type
_entity_poly.pdbx_seq_one_letter_code
_entity_poly.pdbx_strand_id
1 'polypeptide(L)'
;MTAQLFAATELHVSISSQPLFYFLGIPITNALVTGIIGVILTVAILWYVGGKVKRGKYNRFVGLVLWVFEGLLKQINGIIPDKKLARKITPLAVTIFFVVLIGYWLSVLPGLESITWAGVPVLRSLTADLNFTLALAIITLITVQIYAVKYLGSLANGQRYFRNPFKDPIGAFEGILELIGEFSRGVALSLRLFGNAFAGEVLLIVIAALTSYFSVFVLPPFLAFELFIGFIQAYVFFMLCLIFTALAVAHHPSPDHSPAVAHKKKAASKA
;
A
#
# COMPACT_ATOMS: atom_id res chain seq x y z
N MET A 1 45.43 6.60 16.69
CA MET A 1 45.08 5.33 16.03
C MET A 1 43.57 5.02 16.11
N THR A 2 42.81 5.61 17.03
CA THR A 2 41.37 5.43 17.18
C THR A 2 40.51 6.33 16.25
N ALA A 3 41.02 7.48 15.81
CA ALA A 3 40.30 8.41 14.93
C ALA A 3 40.23 7.95 13.44
N GLN A 4 41.13 7.10 13.00
CA GLN A 4 41.14 6.59 11.60
C GLN A 4 40.20 5.40 11.38
N LEU A 5 39.74 4.73 12.45
CA LEU A 5 38.73 3.65 12.35
C LEU A 5 37.32 4.20 12.15
N PHE A 6 37.07 5.46 12.54
CA PHE A 6 35.77 6.13 12.30
C PHE A 6 35.67 6.83 10.95
N ALA A 7 36.78 7.01 10.25
CA ALA A 7 36.79 7.66 8.93
C ALA A 7 36.52 6.72 7.75
N ALA A 8 36.37 5.41 7.98
CA ALA A 8 36.29 4.42 6.90
C ALA A 8 34.88 3.93 6.58
N THR A 9 33.86 4.41 7.27
CA THR A 9 32.45 4.14 6.88
C THR A 9 31.77 5.49 6.70
N GLU A 10 31.99 6.12 5.56
CA GLU A 10 31.02 7.11 5.09
C GLU A 10 29.69 6.38 4.97
N LEU A 11 28.78 6.64 5.90
CA LEU A 11 27.39 6.18 5.84
C LEU A 11 26.75 6.84 4.60
N HIS A 12 26.92 6.23 3.45
CA HIS A 12 26.24 6.65 2.22
C HIS A 12 24.76 6.27 2.29
N VAL A 13 24.01 6.99 3.12
CA VAL A 13 22.55 6.93 3.09
C VAL A 13 22.08 7.84 1.95
N SER A 14 21.86 7.29 0.78
CA SER A 14 21.30 8.06 -0.32
C SER A 14 19.76 8.00 -0.27
N ILE A 15 19.10 9.16 -0.31
CA ILE A 15 17.63 9.25 -0.31
C ILE A 15 17.04 8.76 -1.63
N SER A 16 17.76 8.93 -2.75
CA SER A 16 17.33 8.54 -4.09
C SER A 16 17.91 7.20 -4.51
N SER A 17 17.11 6.41 -5.24
CA SER A 17 17.59 5.19 -5.91
C SER A 17 18.67 5.52 -6.95
N GLN A 18 19.71 4.68 -7.01
CA GLN A 18 20.84 4.91 -7.91
C GLN A 18 20.67 4.08 -9.19
N PRO A 19 21.01 4.61 -10.38
CA PRO A 19 20.97 3.85 -11.61
C PRO A 19 22.12 2.83 -11.62
N LEU A 20 21.81 1.56 -11.87
CA LEU A 20 22.79 0.49 -12.06
C LEU A 20 23.29 0.47 -13.49
N PHE A 21 22.40 0.58 -14.45
CA PHE A 21 22.70 0.65 -15.87
C PHE A 21 21.55 1.31 -16.64
N TYR A 22 21.83 1.73 -17.87
CA TYR A 22 20.83 2.32 -18.76
C TYR A 22 20.43 1.29 -19.82
N PHE A 23 19.13 1.01 -19.91
CA PHE A 23 18.56 0.17 -20.96
C PHE A 23 17.64 0.98 -21.84
N LEU A 24 17.93 1.09 -23.15
CA LEU A 24 17.17 1.91 -24.11
C LEU A 24 16.96 3.37 -23.64
N GLY A 25 17.93 3.95 -22.92
CA GLY A 25 17.82 5.33 -22.40
C GLY A 25 17.04 5.46 -21.08
N ILE A 26 16.48 4.36 -20.55
CA ILE A 26 15.78 4.34 -19.26
C ILE A 26 16.76 3.89 -18.18
N PRO A 27 16.93 4.65 -17.09
CA PRO A 27 17.77 4.23 -15.97
C PRO A 27 17.12 3.06 -15.21
N ILE A 28 17.78 1.92 -15.20
CA ILE A 28 17.40 0.79 -14.33
C ILE A 28 18.03 1.03 -12.98
N THR A 29 17.15 1.34 -11.99
CA THR A 29 17.59 1.62 -10.62
C THR A 29 17.67 0.35 -9.78
N ASN A 30 18.50 0.37 -8.73
CA ASN A 30 18.60 -0.72 -7.77
C ASN A 30 17.25 -1.05 -7.08
N ALA A 31 16.44 -0.05 -6.75
CA ALA A 31 15.10 -0.25 -6.21
C ALA A 31 14.16 -0.95 -7.21
N LEU A 32 14.27 -0.65 -8.51
CA LEU A 32 13.48 -1.31 -9.55
C LEU A 32 13.82 -2.81 -9.64
N VAL A 33 15.11 -3.16 -9.56
CA VAL A 33 15.56 -4.58 -9.59
C VAL A 33 14.97 -5.34 -8.40
N THR A 34 15.09 -4.79 -7.19
CA THR A 34 14.50 -5.38 -5.98
C THR A 34 12.98 -5.47 -6.09
N GLY A 35 12.34 -4.47 -6.70
CA GLY A 35 10.90 -4.45 -6.97
C GLY A 35 10.45 -5.58 -7.87
N ILE A 36 11.14 -5.81 -8.97
CA ILE A 36 10.84 -6.92 -9.89
C ILE A 36 10.97 -8.26 -9.16
N ILE A 37 12.04 -8.44 -8.37
CA ILE A 37 12.23 -9.65 -7.56
C ILE A 37 11.09 -9.82 -6.56
N GLY A 38 10.69 -8.75 -5.85
CA GLY A 38 9.58 -8.76 -4.89
C GLY A 38 8.24 -9.12 -5.52
N VAL A 39 7.93 -8.58 -6.70
CA VAL A 39 6.70 -8.92 -7.44
C VAL A 39 6.73 -10.37 -7.92
N ILE A 40 7.85 -10.83 -8.50
CA ILE A 40 8.01 -12.23 -8.94
C ILE A 40 7.83 -13.18 -7.74
N LEU A 41 8.45 -12.86 -6.61
CA LEU A 41 8.33 -13.65 -5.39
C LEU A 41 6.88 -13.69 -4.88
N THR A 42 6.20 -12.55 -4.89
CA THR A 42 4.78 -12.45 -4.51
C THR A 42 3.90 -13.34 -5.42
N VAL A 43 4.07 -13.22 -6.72
CA VAL A 43 3.32 -14.03 -7.70
C VAL A 43 3.64 -15.51 -7.53
N ALA A 44 4.91 -15.88 -7.34
CA ALA A 44 5.34 -17.25 -7.13
C ALA A 44 4.72 -17.87 -5.86
N ILE A 45 4.72 -17.12 -4.74
CA ILE A 45 4.10 -17.57 -3.48
C ILE A 45 2.59 -17.77 -3.66
N LEU A 46 1.89 -16.80 -4.22
CA LEU A 46 0.44 -16.89 -4.42
C LEU A 46 0.07 -18.02 -5.40
N TRP A 47 0.85 -18.21 -6.46
CA TRP A 47 0.65 -19.30 -7.41
C TRP A 47 0.91 -20.68 -6.79
N TYR A 48 2.01 -20.81 -6.01
CA TYR A 48 2.32 -22.03 -5.27
C TYR A 48 1.19 -22.40 -4.29
N VAL A 49 0.74 -21.43 -3.48
CA VAL A 49 -0.35 -21.63 -2.52
C VAL A 49 -1.63 -22.02 -3.24
N GLY A 50 -2.02 -21.29 -4.29
CA GLY A 50 -3.21 -21.59 -5.09
C GLY A 50 -3.14 -22.99 -5.74
N GLY A 51 -1.98 -23.41 -6.22
CA GLY A 51 -1.75 -24.74 -6.78
C GLY A 51 -1.87 -25.87 -5.73
N LYS A 52 -1.38 -25.64 -4.51
CA LYS A 52 -1.49 -26.60 -3.40
C LYS A 52 -2.93 -26.73 -2.90
N VAL A 53 -3.63 -25.62 -2.75
CA VAL A 53 -5.05 -25.58 -2.36
C VAL A 53 -5.93 -26.34 -3.34
N LYS A 54 -5.74 -26.10 -4.66
CA LYS A 54 -6.46 -26.84 -5.72
C LYS A 54 -6.24 -28.35 -5.66
N ARG A 55 -5.06 -28.80 -5.20
CA ARG A 55 -4.71 -30.22 -5.06
C ARG A 55 -5.07 -30.83 -3.70
N GLY A 56 -5.71 -30.06 -2.80
CA GLY A 56 -6.06 -30.50 -1.45
C GLY A 56 -4.85 -30.83 -0.54
N LYS A 57 -3.64 -30.36 -0.91
CA LYS A 57 -2.41 -30.61 -0.16
C LYS A 57 -2.06 -29.40 0.70
N TYR A 58 -2.24 -29.53 2.01
CA TYR A 58 -1.94 -28.49 2.98
C TYR A 58 -0.58 -28.71 3.63
N ASN A 59 0.25 -27.67 3.66
CA ASN A 59 1.49 -27.61 4.41
C ASN A 59 1.38 -26.45 5.42
N ARG A 60 2.23 -26.42 6.46
CA ARG A 60 2.24 -25.34 7.48
C ARG A 60 2.34 -23.94 6.86
N PHE A 61 3.20 -23.77 5.85
CA PHE A 61 3.33 -22.51 5.12
C PHE A 61 2.04 -22.13 4.36
N VAL A 62 1.45 -23.08 3.64
CA VAL A 62 0.15 -22.88 2.95
C VAL A 62 -0.93 -22.52 3.95
N GLY A 63 -0.98 -23.21 5.11
CA GLY A 63 -1.93 -22.91 6.17
C GLY A 63 -1.77 -21.49 6.73
N LEU A 64 -0.54 -21.03 6.94
CA LEU A 64 -0.27 -19.66 7.41
C LEU A 64 -0.75 -18.60 6.39
N VAL A 65 -0.41 -18.78 5.11
CA VAL A 65 -0.86 -17.84 4.07
C VAL A 65 -2.38 -17.82 3.93
N LEU A 66 -3.02 -19.00 4.02
CA LEU A 66 -4.49 -19.10 4.00
C LEU A 66 -5.12 -18.43 5.23
N TRP A 67 -4.56 -18.62 6.41
CA TRP A 67 -5.05 -17.97 7.62
C TRP A 67 -5.01 -16.44 7.50
N VAL A 68 -3.91 -15.89 6.98
CA VAL A 68 -3.81 -14.44 6.70
C VAL A 68 -4.87 -14.04 5.66
N PHE A 69 -4.99 -14.80 4.57
CA PHE A 69 -5.95 -14.53 3.51
C PHE A 69 -7.41 -14.55 4.01
N GLU A 70 -7.78 -15.52 4.83
CA GLU A 70 -9.10 -15.59 5.46
C GLU A 70 -9.36 -14.42 6.39
N GLY A 71 -8.35 -13.99 7.16
CA GLY A 71 -8.41 -12.78 7.98
C GLY A 71 -8.70 -11.53 7.15
N LEU A 72 -7.99 -11.37 6.03
CA LEU A 72 -8.22 -10.26 5.09
C LEU A 72 -9.62 -10.30 4.47
N LEU A 73 -10.10 -11.49 4.05
CA LEU A 73 -11.45 -11.67 3.53
C LEU A 73 -12.53 -11.31 4.55
N LYS A 74 -12.32 -11.67 5.81
CA LYS A 74 -13.24 -11.30 6.89
C LYS A 74 -13.34 -9.79 7.06
N GLN A 75 -12.22 -9.06 6.97
CA GLN A 75 -12.19 -7.60 7.02
C GLN A 75 -12.91 -6.98 5.81
N ILE A 76 -12.67 -7.50 4.59
CA ILE A 76 -13.34 -7.01 3.37
C ILE A 76 -14.86 -7.10 3.52
N ASN A 77 -15.35 -8.27 3.96
CA ASN A 77 -16.80 -8.50 4.12
C ASN A 77 -17.40 -7.69 5.29
N GLY A 78 -16.60 -7.29 6.28
CA GLY A 78 -17.03 -6.43 7.38
C GLY A 78 -17.14 -4.95 6.98
N ILE A 79 -16.30 -4.48 6.05
CA ILE A 79 -16.25 -3.07 5.64
C ILE A 79 -17.16 -2.80 4.45
N ILE A 80 -17.24 -3.73 3.50
CA ILE A 80 -18.03 -3.57 2.27
C ILE A 80 -19.27 -4.46 2.33
N PRO A 81 -20.47 -3.90 2.59
CA PRO A 81 -21.70 -4.68 2.71
C PRO A 81 -22.14 -5.32 1.38
N ASP A 82 -21.86 -4.68 0.25
CA ASP A 82 -22.18 -5.22 -1.07
C ASP A 82 -21.21 -6.35 -1.47
N LYS A 83 -21.71 -7.59 -1.45
CA LYS A 83 -20.97 -8.80 -1.81
C LYS A 83 -20.39 -8.77 -3.24
N LYS A 84 -21.05 -8.05 -4.18
CA LYS A 84 -20.56 -7.94 -5.57
C LYS A 84 -19.34 -7.01 -5.62
N LEU A 85 -19.37 -5.89 -4.92
CA LEU A 85 -18.25 -4.97 -4.80
C LEU A 85 -17.11 -5.63 -4.02
N ALA A 86 -17.39 -6.26 -2.87
CA ALA A 86 -16.41 -6.97 -2.07
C ALA A 86 -15.63 -7.98 -2.90
N ARG A 87 -16.31 -8.82 -3.69
CA ARG A 87 -15.66 -9.82 -4.57
C ARG A 87 -14.78 -9.19 -5.64
N LYS A 88 -15.14 -8.01 -6.17
CA LYS A 88 -14.36 -7.33 -7.23
C LYS A 88 -13.12 -6.63 -6.68
N ILE A 89 -13.18 -6.09 -5.47
CA ILE A 89 -12.03 -5.39 -4.88
C ILE A 89 -11.05 -6.33 -4.18
N THR A 90 -11.49 -7.50 -3.76
CA THR A 90 -10.68 -8.51 -3.07
C THR A 90 -9.33 -8.77 -3.76
N PRO A 91 -9.26 -9.09 -5.07
CA PRO A 91 -7.98 -9.39 -5.70
C PRO A 91 -7.01 -8.21 -5.64
N LEU A 92 -7.47 -6.97 -5.84
CA LEU A 92 -6.63 -5.79 -5.75
C LEU A 92 -6.12 -5.58 -4.32
N ALA A 93 -7.03 -5.51 -3.35
CA ALA A 93 -6.69 -5.21 -1.96
C ALA A 93 -5.71 -6.25 -1.38
N VAL A 94 -5.97 -7.54 -1.64
CA VAL A 94 -5.10 -8.63 -1.19
C VAL A 94 -3.75 -8.61 -1.91
N THR A 95 -3.73 -8.33 -3.21
CA THR A 95 -2.46 -8.19 -3.96
C THR A 95 -1.62 -7.06 -3.40
N ILE A 96 -2.21 -5.89 -3.14
CA ILE A 96 -1.52 -4.75 -2.52
C ILE A 96 -0.93 -5.16 -1.17
N PHE A 97 -1.71 -5.84 -0.32
CA PHE A 97 -1.22 -6.32 0.97
C PHE A 97 0.04 -7.19 0.82
N PHE A 98 0.00 -8.21 -0.03
CA PHE A 98 1.13 -9.12 -0.20
C PHE A 98 2.33 -8.46 -0.89
N VAL A 99 2.11 -7.58 -1.87
CA VAL A 99 3.20 -6.84 -2.55
C VAL A 99 3.92 -5.93 -1.55
N VAL A 100 3.18 -5.19 -0.74
CA VAL A 100 3.78 -4.31 0.28
C VAL A 100 4.47 -5.14 1.36
N LEU A 101 3.84 -6.21 1.85
CA LEU A 101 4.41 -7.07 2.90
C LEU A 101 5.71 -7.72 2.44
N ILE A 102 5.69 -8.37 1.28
CA ILE A 102 6.85 -9.11 0.76
C ILE A 102 7.94 -8.14 0.33
N GLY A 103 7.57 -7.01 -0.31
CA GLY A 103 8.51 -5.96 -0.67
C GLY A 103 9.21 -5.35 0.54
N TYR A 104 8.48 -5.10 1.62
CA TYR A 104 9.02 -4.58 2.87
C TYR A 104 9.93 -5.61 3.57
N TRP A 105 9.47 -6.84 3.69
CA TRP A 105 10.25 -7.92 4.31
C TRP A 105 11.51 -8.25 3.52
N LEU A 106 11.45 -8.19 2.20
CA LEU A 106 12.63 -8.37 1.35
C LEU A 106 13.67 -7.28 1.63
N SER A 107 13.25 -6.04 1.85
CA SER A 107 14.16 -4.92 2.15
C SER A 107 14.87 -5.05 3.49
N VAL A 108 14.23 -5.67 4.47
CA VAL A 108 14.77 -5.81 5.84
C VAL A 108 15.76 -6.97 5.95
N LEU A 109 15.88 -7.83 4.91
CA LEU A 109 16.81 -8.95 4.93
C LEU A 109 18.28 -8.47 5.05
N PRO A 110 18.99 -8.87 6.12
CA PRO A 110 20.37 -8.44 6.31
C PRO A 110 21.27 -8.95 5.18
N GLY A 111 22.16 -8.10 4.69
CA GLY A 111 23.14 -8.46 3.67
C GLY A 111 22.71 -8.19 2.22
N LEU A 112 21.48 -7.78 1.95
CA LEU A 112 21.07 -7.42 0.57
C LEU A 112 21.86 -6.22 0.03
N GLU A 113 22.14 -5.22 0.85
CA GLU A 113 22.92 -4.04 0.48
C GLU A 113 24.43 -4.32 0.39
N SER A 114 24.90 -5.47 0.90
CA SER A 114 26.30 -5.87 0.81
C SER A 114 26.71 -6.32 -0.60
N ILE A 115 25.73 -6.64 -1.46
CA ILE A 115 25.97 -7.01 -2.85
C ILE A 115 26.10 -5.73 -3.66
N THR A 116 27.35 -5.33 -3.96
CA THR A 116 27.63 -4.10 -4.72
C THR A 116 28.09 -4.42 -6.14
N TRP A 117 27.66 -3.63 -7.11
CA TRP A 117 28.12 -3.62 -8.47
C TRP A 117 28.65 -2.23 -8.81
N ALA A 118 29.90 -2.12 -9.22
CA ALA A 118 30.57 -0.84 -9.50
C ALA A 118 30.47 0.19 -8.35
N GLY A 119 30.51 -0.29 -7.08
CA GLY A 119 30.42 0.57 -5.89
C GLY A 119 28.99 1.00 -5.50
N VAL A 120 27.97 0.53 -6.23
CA VAL A 120 26.55 0.79 -5.95
C VAL A 120 25.91 -0.50 -5.43
N PRO A 121 25.15 -0.49 -4.33
CA PRO A 121 24.41 -1.66 -3.89
C PRO A 121 23.37 -2.06 -4.95
N VAL A 122 23.41 -3.34 -5.37
CA VAL A 122 22.53 -3.89 -6.42
C VAL A 122 21.10 -3.97 -5.95
N LEU A 123 20.91 -4.30 -4.69
CA LEU A 123 19.60 -4.48 -4.07
C LEU A 123 19.40 -3.38 -3.02
N ARG A 124 18.31 -2.64 -3.16
CA ARG A 124 17.88 -1.59 -2.23
C ARG A 124 16.42 -1.76 -1.90
N SER A 125 16.02 -1.28 -0.73
CA SER A 125 14.63 -1.27 -0.31
C SER A 125 13.72 -0.67 -1.38
N LEU A 126 12.78 -1.48 -1.89
CA LEU A 126 11.75 -1.03 -2.83
C LEU A 126 10.82 -0.01 -2.18
N THR A 127 10.45 -0.24 -0.92
CA THR A 127 9.52 0.60 -0.15
C THR A 127 10.16 1.89 0.34
N ALA A 128 11.49 1.97 0.36
CA ALA A 128 12.25 3.21 0.58
C ALA A 128 12.51 4.00 -0.72
N ASP A 129 11.82 3.67 -1.82
CA ASP A 129 11.78 4.48 -3.04
C ASP A 129 10.44 5.21 -3.14
N LEU A 130 10.49 6.54 -3.15
CA LEU A 130 9.32 7.40 -3.24
C LEU A 130 8.54 7.20 -4.55
N ASN A 131 9.23 6.88 -5.65
CA ASN A 131 8.58 6.64 -6.94
C ASN A 131 7.68 5.40 -6.88
N PHE A 132 8.15 4.32 -6.23
CA PHE A 132 7.36 3.10 -6.06
C PHE A 132 6.15 3.35 -5.16
N THR A 133 6.34 4.01 -4.01
CA THR A 133 5.25 4.26 -3.06
C THR A 133 4.21 5.22 -3.61
N LEU A 134 4.63 6.23 -4.39
CA LEU A 134 3.75 7.11 -5.14
C LEU A 134 2.97 6.35 -6.23
N ALA A 135 3.64 5.52 -7.02
CA ALA A 135 2.99 4.71 -8.05
C ALA A 135 1.91 3.80 -7.44
N LEU A 136 2.21 3.15 -6.31
CA LEU A 136 1.27 2.29 -5.61
C LEU A 136 0.06 3.07 -5.08
N ALA A 137 0.28 4.26 -4.52
CA ALA A 137 -0.79 5.16 -4.06
C ALA A 137 -1.66 5.64 -5.23
N ILE A 138 -1.07 6.02 -6.36
CA ILE A 138 -1.78 6.45 -7.57
C ILE A 138 -2.62 5.30 -8.14
N ILE A 139 -2.07 4.09 -8.24
CA ILE A 139 -2.81 2.89 -8.70
C ILE A 139 -4.02 2.66 -7.80
N THR A 140 -3.85 2.77 -6.49
CA THR A 140 -4.94 2.61 -5.52
C THR A 140 -6.02 3.66 -5.71
N LEU A 141 -5.65 4.95 -5.82
CA LEU A 141 -6.60 6.04 -6.04
C LEU A 141 -7.34 5.90 -7.36
N ILE A 142 -6.63 5.62 -8.46
CA ILE A 142 -7.25 5.40 -9.78
C ILE A 142 -8.25 4.24 -9.71
N THR A 143 -7.90 3.16 -9.03
CA THR A 143 -8.80 2.00 -8.92
C THR A 143 -10.04 2.33 -8.09
N VAL A 144 -9.88 3.08 -6.98
CA VAL A 144 -11.01 3.58 -6.18
C VAL A 144 -11.94 4.42 -7.05
N GLN A 145 -11.40 5.34 -7.88
CA GLN A 145 -12.19 6.17 -8.79
C GLN A 145 -12.89 5.35 -9.87
N ILE A 146 -12.23 4.34 -10.44
CA ILE A 146 -12.87 3.43 -11.40
C ILE A 146 -14.08 2.71 -10.78
N TYR A 147 -13.95 2.26 -9.53
CA TYR A 147 -15.08 1.64 -8.83
C TYR A 147 -16.17 2.67 -8.50
N ALA A 148 -15.82 3.87 -8.05
CA ALA A 148 -16.77 4.95 -7.83
C ALA A 148 -17.58 5.25 -9.10
N VAL A 149 -16.92 5.45 -10.24
CA VAL A 149 -17.58 5.71 -11.53
C VAL A 149 -18.45 4.52 -11.96
N LYS A 150 -18.03 3.28 -11.75
CA LYS A 150 -18.81 2.09 -12.12
C LYS A 150 -20.07 1.89 -11.27
N TYR A 151 -20.06 2.32 -10.02
CA TYR A 151 -21.19 2.13 -9.10
C TYR A 151 -22.11 3.35 -9.01
N LEU A 152 -21.56 4.56 -9.05
CA LEU A 152 -22.35 5.80 -9.00
C LEU A 152 -22.76 6.31 -10.40
N GLY A 153 -22.01 5.94 -11.44
CA GLY A 153 -22.08 6.53 -12.76
C GLY A 153 -21.17 7.76 -12.90
N SER A 154 -20.72 8.03 -14.13
CA SER A 154 -19.75 9.10 -14.43
C SER A 154 -20.28 10.50 -14.07
N LEU A 155 -21.57 10.77 -14.36
CA LEU A 155 -22.18 12.07 -14.06
C LEU A 155 -22.29 12.32 -12.56
N ALA A 156 -22.78 11.34 -11.80
CA ALA A 156 -22.98 11.48 -10.36
C ALA A 156 -21.63 11.64 -9.62
N ASN A 157 -20.61 10.86 -10.04
CA ASN A 157 -19.27 11.01 -9.50
C ASN A 157 -18.64 12.36 -9.85
N GLY A 158 -18.87 12.88 -11.05
CA GLY A 158 -18.41 14.22 -11.45
C GLY A 158 -19.10 15.34 -10.68
N GLN A 159 -20.41 15.23 -10.44
CA GLN A 159 -21.17 16.20 -9.65
C GLN A 159 -20.76 16.24 -8.17
N ARG A 160 -20.12 15.23 -7.66
CA ARG A 160 -19.55 15.18 -6.32
C ARG A 160 -18.45 16.23 -6.13
N TYR A 161 -17.60 16.42 -7.16
CA TYR A 161 -16.50 17.37 -7.13
C TYR A 161 -16.86 18.74 -7.71
N PHE A 162 -17.68 18.76 -8.78
CA PHE A 162 -18.02 19.96 -9.54
C PHE A 162 -19.50 20.27 -9.42
N ARG A 163 -19.91 20.89 -8.30
CA ARG A 163 -21.22 21.49 -8.14
C ARG A 163 -21.21 22.93 -8.66
N ASN A 164 -22.35 23.38 -9.16
CA ASN A 164 -22.45 24.70 -9.75
C ASN A 164 -22.36 25.79 -8.65
N PRO A 165 -21.28 26.62 -8.61
CA PRO A 165 -21.05 27.57 -7.52
C PRO A 165 -22.13 28.67 -7.41
N PHE A 166 -22.83 28.96 -8.54
CA PHE A 166 -23.88 29.97 -8.57
C PHE A 166 -25.21 29.46 -7.99
N LYS A 167 -25.46 28.15 -7.98
CA LYS A 167 -26.71 27.57 -7.45
C LYS A 167 -26.54 27.05 -6.02
N ASP A 168 -25.37 26.53 -5.70
CA ASP A 168 -25.04 25.94 -4.39
C ASP A 168 -23.57 26.23 -4.05
N PRO A 169 -23.26 27.43 -3.49
CA PRO A 169 -21.89 27.80 -3.16
C PRO A 169 -21.28 26.93 -2.06
N ILE A 170 -22.10 26.44 -1.11
CA ILE A 170 -21.64 25.57 -0.03
C ILE A 170 -21.27 24.19 -0.59
N GLY A 171 -22.10 23.61 -1.45
CA GLY A 171 -21.83 22.34 -2.10
C GLY A 171 -20.63 22.39 -3.07
N ALA A 172 -20.38 23.53 -3.73
CA ALA A 172 -19.21 23.72 -4.55
C ALA A 172 -17.90 23.74 -3.70
N PHE A 173 -17.96 24.40 -2.53
CA PHE A 173 -16.83 24.41 -1.58
C PHE A 173 -16.57 23.01 -1.00
N GLU A 174 -17.62 22.26 -0.63
CA GLU A 174 -17.53 20.88 -0.19
C GLU A 174 -16.84 19.98 -1.24
N GLY A 175 -17.21 20.11 -2.52
CA GLY A 175 -16.61 19.35 -3.61
C GLY A 175 -15.09 19.63 -3.80
N ILE A 176 -14.66 20.88 -3.64
CA ILE A 176 -13.24 21.25 -3.68
C ILE A 176 -12.50 20.63 -2.49
N LEU A 177 -13.07 20.70 -1.28
CA LEU A 177 -12.48 20.08 -0.09
C LEU A 177 -12.36 18.57 -0.24
N GLU A 178 -13.33 17.94 -0.88
CA GLU A 178 -13.30 16.51 -1.15
C GLU A 178 -12.17 16.12 -2.11
N LEU A 179 -11.98 16.89 -3.18
CA LEU A 179 -10.89 16.71 -4.14
C LEU A 179 -9.52 16.86 -3.46
N ILE A 180 -9.33 17.91 -2.67
CA ILE A 180 -8.12 18.15 -1.88
C ILE A 180 -7.90 16.99 -0.90
N GLY A 181 -8.97 16.53 -0.23
CA GLY A 181 -8.93 15.40 0.69
C GLY A 181 -8.49 14.09 0.03
N GLU A 182 -8.97 13.79 -1.18
CA GLU A 182 -8.54 12.60 -1.93
C GLU A 182 -7.07 12.65 -2.32
N PHE A 183 -6.62 13.78 -2.85
CA PHE A 183 -5.21 13.99 -3.18
C PHE A 183 -4.31 13.87 -1.95
N SER A 184 -4.69 14.55 -0.86
CA SER A 184 -3.97 14.51 0.42
C SER A 184 -3.87 13.09 0.99
N ARG A 185 -4.95 12.28 0.90
CA ARG A 185 -4.94 10.87 1.32
C ARG A 185 -3.91 10.05 0.54
N GLY A 186 -3.83 10.24 -0.78
CA GLY A 186 -2.84 9.54 -1.63
C GLY A 186 -1.41 9.89 -1.28
N VAL A 187 -1.13 11.18 -1.11
CA VAL A 187 0.20 11.67 -0.69
C VAL A 187 0.55 11.13 0.69
N ALA A 188 -0.37 11.22 1.67
CA ALA A 188 -0.15 10.72 3.02
C ALA A 188 0.11 9.21 3.05
N LEU A 189 -0.58 8.43 2.20
CA LEU A 189 -0.40 6.99 2.07
C LEU A 189 1.01 6.64 1.54
N SER A 190 1.44 7.32 0.48
CA SER A 190 2.77 7.16 -0.12
C SER A 190 3.89 7.55 0.85
N LEU A 191 3.79 8.75 1.46
CA LEU A 191 4.80 9.24 2.40
C LEU A 191 4.90 8.39 3.67
N ARG A 192 3.79 7.80 4.14
CA ARG A 192 3.82 6.89 5.28
C ARG A 192 4.60 5.62 4.97
N LEU A 193 4.35 5.00 3.80
CA LEU A 193 5.07 3.79 3.40
C LEU A 193 6.56 4.08 3.20
N PHE A 194 6.88 5.13 2.45
CA PHE A 194 8.25 5.58 2.23
C PHE A 194 8.95 5.94 3.55
N GLY A 195 8.32 6.77 4.38
CA GLY A 195 8.93 7.28 5.61
C GLY A 195 9.24 6.18 6.62
N ASN A 196 8.33 5.20 6.79
CA ASN A 196 8.58 4.07 7.69
C ASN A 196 9.73 3.19 7.16
N ALA A 197 9.73 2.85 5.88
CA ALA A 197 10.76 2.00 5.29
C ALA A 197 12.14 2.67 5.30
N PHE A 198 12.21 3.95 4.93
CA PHE A 198 13.45 4.71 4.92
C PHE A 198 13.99 4.93 6.35
N ALA A 199 13.12 5.27 7.30
CA ALA A 199 13.53 5.45 8.69
C ALA A 199 14.04 4.14 9.32
N GLY A 200 13.41 3.00 9.00
CA GLY A 200 13.86 1.68 9.43
C GLY A 200 15.21 1.30 8.86
N GLU A 201 15.43 1.51 7.55
CA GLU A 201 16.72 1.30 6.88
C GLU A 201 17.83 2.12 7.57
N VAL A 202 17.61 3.42 7.77
CA VAL A 202 18.55 4.30 8.45
C VAL A 202 18.81 3.85 9.90
N LEU A 203 17.75 3.49 10.63
CA LEU A 203 17.86 3.01 12.00
C LEU A 203 18.76 1.77 12.11
N LEU A 204 18.55 0.79 11.25
CA LEU A 204 19.35 -0.44 11.24
C LEU A 204 20.82 -0.17 10.92
N ILE A 205 21.11 0.72 9.95
CA ILE A 205 22.47 1.13 9.59
C ILE A 205 23.15 1.83 10.77
N VAL A 206 22.46 2.79 11.42
CA VAL A 206 23.02 3.53 12.56
C VAL A 206 23.29 2.60 13.73
N ILE A 207 22.38 1.69 14.06
CA ILE A 207 22.57 0.73 15.14
C ILE A 207 23.74 -0.21 14.83
N ALA A 208 23.85 -0.69 13.61
CA ALA A 208 24.98 -1.53 13.19
C ALA A 208 26.30 -0.81 13.35
N ALA A 209 26.39 0.47 12.96
CA ALA A 209 27.58 1.29 13.09
C ALA A 209 27.97 1.57 14.56
N LEU A 210 26.98 1.88 15.42
CA LEU A 210 27.22 2.18 16.84
C LEU A 210 27.63 0.95 17.64
N THR A 211 27.05 -0.21 17.34
CA THR A 211 27.28 -1.44 18.12
C THR A 211 28.44 -2.25 17.65
N SER A 212 28.98 -1.99 16.44
CA SER A 212 30.16 -2.68 15.88
C SER A 212 30.10 -4.20 16.09
N TYR A 213 31.02 -4.78 16.88
CA TYR A 213 31.08 -6.24 17.13
C TYR A 213 29.84 -6.79 17.88
N PHE A 214 29.13 -5.98 18.67
CA PHE A 214 27.89 -6.38 19.34
C PHE A 214 26.68 -6.34 18.44
N SER A 215 26.79 -5.89 17.20
CA SER A 215 25.68 -5.78 16.25
C SER A 215 24.94 -7.12 16.04
N VAL A 216 25.63 -8.25 16.11
CA VAL A 216 25.05 -9.59 15.97
C VAL A 216 23.98 -9.88 17.04
N PHE A 217 24.12 -9.31 18.24
CA PHE A 217 23.15 -9.47 19.32
C PHE A 217 22.10 -8.37 19.35
N VAL A 218 22.49 -7.16 18.96
CA VAL A 218 21.62 -5.97 19.06
C VAL A 218 20.69 -5.85 17.84
N LEU A 219 21.13 -6.18 16.63
CA LEU A 219 20.31 -6.08 15.42
C LEU A 219 19.05 -6.99 15.41
N PRO A 220 19.09 -8.27 15.85
CA PRO A 220 17.94 -9.17 15.71
C PRO A 220 16.64 -8.65 16.32
N PRO A 221 16.63 -8.05 17.54
CA PRO A 221 15.39 -7.43 18.05
C PRO A 221 14.87 -6.28 17.18
N PHE A 222 15.76 -5.44 16.63
CA PHE A 222 15.36 -4.34 15.74
C PHE A 222 14.86 -4.85 14.39
N LEU A 223 15.49 -5.90 13.84
CA LEU A 223 15.00 -6.58 12.64
C LEU A 223 13.61 -7.18 12.85
N ALA A 224 13.37 -7.82 13.99
CA ALA A 224 12.05 -8.36 14.32
C ALA A 224 11.01 -7.25 14.44
N PHE A 225 11.38 -6.12 15.04
CA PHE A 225 10.53 -4.94 15.14
C PHE A 225 10.23 -4.34 13.77
N GLU A 226 11.21 -4.26 12.88
CA GLU A 226 11.06 -3.77 11.51
C GLU A 226 10.16 -4.68 10.66
N LEU A 227 10.28 -6.00 10.80
CA LEU A 227 9.35 -6.96 10.16
C LEU A 227 7.91 -6.77 10.65
N PHE A 228 7.73 -6.45 11.93
CA PHE A 228 6.42 -6.16 12.50
C PHE A 228 5.84 -4.83 11.97
N ILE A 229 6.66 -3.79 11.86
CA ILE A 229 6.28 -2.51 11.23
C ILE A 229 5.84 -2.76 9.79
N GLY A 230 6.59 -3.54 9.03
CA GLY A 230 6.25 -3.90 7.65
C GLY A 230 4.90 -4.61 7.52
N PHE A 231 4.58 -5.51 8.46
CA PHE A 231 3.28 -6.15 8.51
C PHE A 231 2.15 -5.15 8.80
N ILE A 232 2.33 -4.29 9.81
CA ILE A 232 1.36 -3.23 10.12
C ILE A 232 1.17 -2.30 8.91
N GLN A 233 2.25 -1.93 8.25
CA GLN A 233 2.20 -1.03 7.09
C GLN A 233 1.42 -1.63 5.92
N ALA A 234 1.65 -2.91 5.61
CA ALA A 234 0.89 -3.63 4.60
C ALA A 234 -0.61 -3.71 4.95
N TYR A 235 -0.92 -3.97 6.23
CA TYR A 235 -2.30 -4.01 6.72
C TYR A 235 -2.98 -2.64 6.66
N VAL A 236 -2.30 -1.57 7.06
CA VAL A 236 -2.83 -0.19 6.97
C VAL A 236 -3.11 0.19 5.53
N PHE A 237 -2.21 -0.15 4.60
CA PHE A 237 -2.40 0.13 3.18
C PHE A 237 -3.62 -0.60 2.61
N PHE A 238 -3.76 -1.88 2.95
CA PHE A 238 -4.93 -2.70 2.63
C PHE A 238 -6.23 -2.09 3.17
N MET A 239 -6.26 -1.73 4.46
CA MET A 239 -7.45 -1.17 5.11
C MET A 239 -7.85 0.18 4.51
N LEU A 240 -6.89 1.05 4.21
CA LEU A 240 -7.18 2.34 3.58
C LEU A 240 -7.72 2.18 2.16
N CYS A 241 -7.21 1.21 1.38
CA CYS A 241 -7.77 0.88 0.07
C CYS A 241 -9.26 0.49 0.18
N LEU A 242 -9.62 -0.34 1.18
CA LEU A 242 -11.01 -0.74 1.41
C LEU A 242 -11.89 0.42 1.87
N ILE A 243 -11.43 1.19 2.85
CA ILE A 243 -12.19 2.32 3.40
C ILE A 243 -12.42 3.38 2.33
N PHE A 244 -11.41 3.72 1.52
CA PHE A 244 -11.57 4.69 0.44
C PHE A 244 -12.55 4.19 -0.62
N THR A 245 -12.54 2.90 -0.94
CA THR A 245 -13.53 2.31 -1.86
C THR A 245 -14.93 2.34 -1.26
N ALA A 246 -15.08 1.97 0.02
CA ALA A 246 -16.37 1.99 0.70
C ALA A 246 -16.95 3.41 0.76
N LEU A 247 -16.15 4.41 1.14
CA LEU A 247 -16.54 5.81 1.17
C LEU A 247 -16.90 6.34 -0.22
N ALA A 248 -16.10 6.02 -1.23
CA ALA A 248 -16.36 6.47 -2.59
C ALA A 248 -17.69 5.94 -3.14
N VAL A 249 -18.09 4.73 -2.74
CA VAL A 249 -19.35 4.11 -3.18
C VAL A 249 -20.53 4.47 -2.27
N ALA A 250 -20.29 4.73 -0.96
CA ALA A 250 -21.36 5.04 0.01
C ALA A 250 -21.98 6.45 -0.16
N HIS A 251 -21.35 7.35 -0.90
CA HIS A 251 -21.78 8.75 -1.06
C HIS A 251 -23.02 8.94 -1.97
N HIS A 252 -23.84 7.90 -2.12
CA HIS A 252 -25.15 8.01 -2.75
C HIS A 252 -26.24 7.73 -1.72
N PRO A 253 -27.02 8.75 -1.29
CA PRO A 253 -28.33 8.48 -0.74
C PRO A 253 -29.15 7.85 -1.88
N SER A 254 -29.52 6.58 -1.73
CA SER A 254 -30.49 5.94 -2.59
C SER A 254 -31.70 6.87 -2.69
N PRO A 255 -32.23 7.14 -3.90
CA PRO A 255 -33.43 8.00 -4.05
C PRO A 255 -34.62 7.50 -3.23
N ASP A 256 -34.61 6.25 -2.76
CA ASP A 256 -35.66 5.58 -2.02
C ASP A 256 -35.73 5.92 -0.52
N HIS A 257 -34.73 6.62 0.05
CA HIS A 257 -34.70 7.02 1.46
C HIS A 257 -34.76 8.52 1.69
N SER A 258 -35.25 9.31 0.69
CA SER A 258 -35.62 10.70 0.93
C SER A 258 -36.81 10.72 1.88
N PRO A 259 -36.72 11.41 3.04
CA PRO A 259 -37.86 11.52 3.96
C PRO A 259 -39.14 12.09 3.31
N ALA A 260 -39.00 12.79 2.19
CA ALA A 260 -40.13 13.28 1.39
C ALA A 260 -40.95 12.15 0.71
N VAL A 261 -40.32 11.01 0.33
CA VAL A 261 -40.99 9.85 -0.27
C VAL A 261 -41.68 8.99 0.80
N ALA A 262 -41.11 8.92 2.00
CA ALA A 262 -41.77 8.24 3.14
C ALA A 262 -43.04 8.91 3.58
N HIS A 263 -43.14 10.26 3.53
CA HIS A 263 -44.34 11.00 3.81
C HIS A 263 -45.43 10.83 2.74
N LYS A 264 -45.06 10.75 1.46
CA LYS A 264 -46.01 10.49 0.36
C LYS A 264 -46.60 9.07 0.40
N LYS A 265 -45.80 8.04 0.71
CA LYS A 265 -46.31 6.67 0.86
C LYS A 265 -47.21 6.51 2.10
N LYS A 266 -46.96 7.24 3.21
CA LYS A 266 -47.83 7.23 4.37
C LYS A 266 -49.14 8.00 4.15
N ALA A 267 -49.16 9.03 3.31
CA ALA A 267 -50.36 9.78 2.95
C ALA A 267 -51.26 8.99 1.97
N ALA A 268 -50.67 8.26 1.01
CA ALA A 268 -51.42 7.44 0.05
C ALA A 268 -51.96 6.13 0.65
N SER A 269 -51.46 5.68 1.80
CA SER A 269 -51.96 4.49 2.52
C SER A 269 -53.12 4.82 3.51
N LYS A 270 -53.48 6.11 3.67
CA LYS A 270 -54.57 6.57 4.56
C LYS A 270 -55.75 7.16 3.80
N ALA A 271 -55.73 7.22 2.48
CA ALA A 271 -56.84 7.50 1.58
C ALA A 271 -57.34 6.20 0.96
#